data_23e353975d523fbfb663f1f36aba127e
#
_entry.id   23e353975d523fbfb663f1f36aba127e
#
_cell.length_a   1.000
_cell.length_b   1.000
_cell.length_c   1.000
_cell.angle_alpha   90.00
_cell.angle_beta   90.00
_cell.angle_gamma   90.00
#
_symmetry.space_group_name_H-M   'P 1'
#
loop_
_entity.id
_entity.type
_entity.pdbx_description
1 polymer ?
#
loop_
_entity_poly.entity_id
_entity_poly.type
_entity_poly.pdbx_seq_one_letter_code
_entity_poly.pdbx_strand_id
1 'polypeptide(L)'
;MLNLYPAQIESVSLHRVGNKNKNEAIFLSAEPHTLNDEMAGLLKEYFFRPFREKEENYFKFSNEVDVEFNEVYKAVVEIFEDPSKAHATSKKITTHLYEQSNHPHIKSGEVYIVFFSDMVIDNKKTEAVGIFKSELKHDFLQFEERNQNLDILIRQGINTNKLDKGCLVFNQDKEEGYKVLSVDSNRYDAKYWLENFLGLEPLTDENFYTKNYLKFCQNFAKDVVLPAEDKQQEVLFMNRAVNHFAKNDAFEESSFLNEVMENPELIPEFKHYKVEKGPKYSIEDVSNFDIANKAVSDARKKIKNVINLDTNIQIKMDFINPESAEKFVEKGWDEERQMYYYLVYFNKEQKS
;
A
#
# COMPACT_ATOMS: atom_id res chain seq x y z
N MET A 1 5.20 11.51 4.81
CA MET A 1 5.95 10.28 5.24
C MET A 1 5.39 9.84 6.59
N LEU A 2 4.97 8.59 6.67
CA LEU A 2 4.42 8.00 7.90
C LEU A 2 5.55 7.57 8.85
N ASN A 3 5.48 8.01 10.11
CA ASN A 3 6.32 7.54 11.19
C ASN A 3 5.46 7.13 12.38
N LEU A 4 5.35 5.83 12.60
CA LEU A 4 4.55 5.21 13.65
C LEU A 4 5.33 4.99 14.96
N TYR A 5 6.64 5.25 14.97
CA TYR A 5 7.50 4.96 16.13
C TYR A 5 7.13 5.77 17.38
N PRO A 6 6.87 7.09 17.29
CA PRO A 6 6.57 7.89 18.48
C PRO A 6 5.15 7.69 19.03
N ALA A 7 4.26 7.00 18.31
CA ALA A 7 2.87 6.82 18.69
C ALA A 7 2.71 6.22 20.09
N GLN A 8 1.75 6.75 20.86
CA GLN A 8 1.34 6.22 22.16
C GLN A 8 -0.08 5.67 22.08
N ILE A 9 -0.36 4.61 22.80
CA ILE A 9 -1.72 4.10 22.98
C ILE A 9 -2.35 4.80 24.18
N GLU A 10 -3.38 5.59 23.92
CA GLU A 10 -4.12 6.30 24.98
C GLU A 10 -5.26 5.45 25.52
N SER A 11 -5.95 4.71 24.66
CA SER A 11 -7.01 3.79 25.08
C SER A 11 -7.16 2.61 24.12
N VAL A 12 -7.61 1.47 24.66
CA VAL A 12 -7.95 0.27 23.87
C VAL A 12 -9.30 -0.26 24.33
N SER A 13 -10.18 -0.46 23.37
CA SER A 13 -11.43 -1.21 23.56
C SER A 13 -11.34 -2.53 22.80
N LEU A 14 -11.61 -3.63 23.49
CA LEU A 14 -11.51 -4.98 22.95
C LEU A 14 -12.90 -5.62 22.90
N HIS A 15 -13.30 -6.11 21.75
CA HIS A 15 -14.58 -6.75 21.49
C HIS A 15 -14.36 -8.03 20.68
N ARG A 16 -15.45 -8.77 20.42
CA ARG A 16 -15.44 -9.90 19.47
C ARG A 16 -16.63 -9.81 18.54
N VAL A 17 -16.37 -10.03 17.26
CA VAL A 17 -17.39 -10.11 16.22
C VAL A 17 -17.48 -11.54 15.72
N GLY A 18 -18.69 -12.14 15.80
CA GLY A 18 -19.02 -13.40 15.17
C GLY A 18 -19.45 -13.23 13.71
N ASN A 19 -19.69 -14.35 13.02
CA ASN A 19 -20.28 -14.35 11.69
C ASN A 19 -21.82 -14.43 11.83
N LYS A 20 -22.52 -13.36 11.44
CA LYS A 20 -23.97 -13.25 11.50
C LYS A 20 -24.68 -14.34 10.68
N ASN A 21 -24.11 -14.69 9.53
CA ASN A 21 -24.65 -15.75 8.66
C ASN A 21 -24.57 -17.15 9.29
N LYS A 22 -23.63 -17.36 10.24
CA LYS A 22 -23.46 -18.60 11.00
C LYS A 22 -24.13 -18.55 12.38
N ASN A 23 -24.91 -17.52 12.69
CA ASN A 23 -25.51 -17.28 14.00
C ASN A 23 -24.49 -17.18 15.14
N GLU A 24 -23.26 -16.75 14.86
CA GLU A 24 -22.26 -16.47 15.88
C GLU A 24 -22.50 -15.09 16.48
N ALA A 25 -22.48 -14.99 17.81
CA ALA A 25 -22.83 -13.77 18.52
C ALA A 25 -21.69 -12.71 18.47
N ILE A 26 -22.09 -11.45 18.65
CA ILE A 26 -21.19 -10.36 19.00
C ILE A 26 -20.96 -10.34 20.51
N PHE A 27 -19.75 -9.97 20.94
CA PHE A 27 -19.42 -9.72 22.34
C PHE A 27 -18.83 -8.31 22.49
N LEU A 28 -19.49 -7.46 23.25
CA LEU A 28 -19.07 -6.09 23.54
C LEU A 28 -18.60 -6.00 24.99
N SER A 29 -17.34 -5.68 25.21
CA SER A 29 -16.79 -5.51 26.57
C SER A 29 -17.46 -4.35 27.29
N ALA A 30 -17.68 -4.49 28.59
CA ALA A 30 -18.33 -3.48 29.42
C ALA A 30 -17.44 -2.22 29.55
N GLU A 31 -16.13 -2.42 29.70
CA GLU A 31 -15.12 -1.40 29.98
C GLU A 31 -13.93 -1.47 29.01
N PRO A 32 -13.17 -0.38 28.84
CA PRO A 32 -11.93 -0.40 28.07
C PRO A 32 -10.90 -1.32 28.74
N HIS A 33 -9.95 -1.81 27.94
CA HIS A 33 -8.91 -2.69 28.43
C HIS A 33 -7.75 -1.88 29.01
N THR A 34 -7.31 -2.24 30.23
CA THR A 34 -6.14 -1.64 30.87
C THR A 34 -4.87 -2.32 30.38
N LEU A 35 -3.93 -1.53 29.84
CA LEU A 35 -2.64 -2.02 29.37
C LEU A 35 -1.53 -1.75 30.38
N ASN A 36 -0.58 -2.68 30.47
CA ASN A 36 0.76 -2.39 31.00
C ASN A 36 1.71 -2.08 29.83
N ASP A 37 2.91 -1.58 30.14
CA ASP A 37 3.90 -1.14 29.12
C ASP A 37 4.33 -2.26 28.18
N GLU A 38 4.49 -3.49 28.69
CA GLU A 38 4.87 -4.66 27.91
C GLU A 38 3.77 -4.99 26.86
N MET A 39 2.52 -5.05 27.31
CA MET A 39 1.38 -5.31 26.42
C MET A 39 1.18 -4.18 25.41
N ALA A 40 1.32 -2.92 25.83
CA ALA A 40 1.25 -1.77 24.91
C ALA A 40 2.33 -1.83 23.82
N GLY A 41 3.56 -2.21 24.18
CA GLY A 41 4.65 -2.41 23.24
C GLY A 41 4.36 -3.53 22.23
N LEU A 42 3.89 -4.68 22.71
CA LEU A 42 3.52 -5.82 21.86
C LEU A 42 2.37 -5.48 20.90
N LEU A 43 1.33 -4.82 21.39
CA LEU A 43 0.18 -4.42 20.58
C LEU A 43 0.55 -3.37 19.52
N LYS A 44 1.39 -2.39 19.86
CA LYS A 44 1.89 -1.41 18.87
C LYS A 44 2.63 -2.10 17.74
N GLU A 45 3.54 -3.03 18.07
CA GLU A 45 4.29 -3.77 17.06
C GLU A 45 3.35 -4.62 16.18
N TYR A 46 2.39 -5.30 16.77
CA TYR A 46 1.38 -6.10 16.08
C TYR A 46 0.52 -5.28 15.12
N PHE A 47 0.00 -4.14 15.57
CA PHE A 47 -0.87 -3.29 14.78
C PHE A 47 -0.13 -2.57 13.65
N PHE A 48 1.10 -2.11 13.90
CA PHE A 48 1.81 -1.24 12.97
C PHE A 48 2.65 -1.97 11.91
N ARG A 49 3.03 -3.23 12.17
CA ARG A 49 3.87 -4.01 11.25
C ARG A 49 3.38 -3.99 9.80
N PRO A 50 2.11 -4.31 9.47
CA PRO A 50 1.68 -4.36 8.09
C PRO A 50 1.66 -3.00 7.39
N PHE A 51 1.60 -1.89 8.14
CA PHE A 51 1.65 -0.54 7.57
C PHE A 51 3.08 -0.07 7.31
N ARG A 52 4.09 -0.67 7.96
CA ARG A 52 5.51 -0.40 7.68
C ARG A 52 6.01 -1.15 6.46
N GLU A 53 5.48 -2.33 6.20
CA GLU A 53 5.94 -3.25 5.17
C GLU A 53 5.30 -2.98 3.80
N LYS A 54 4.16 -2.31 3.77
CA LYS A 54 3.41 -2.03 2.54
C LYS A 54 3.65 -0.60 2.04
N GLU A 55 3.40 -0.40 0.76
CA GLU A 55 3.33 0.94 0.18
C GLU A 55 2.21 1.75 0.84
N GLU A 56 2.46 3.01 1.13
CA GLU A 56 1.44 3.93 1.62
C GLU A 56 0.45 4.22 0.48
N ASN A 57 -0.68 3.53 0.48
CA ASN A 57 -1.83 3.86 -0.35
C ASN A 57 -2.91 4.38 0.58
N TYR A 58 -3.17 5.66 0.48
CA TYR A 58 -4.17 6.32 1.30
C TYR A 58 -5.56 6.17 0.71
N PHE A 59 -6.52 6.16 1.61
CA PHE A 59 -7.95 6.18 1.37
C PHE A 59 -8.55 7.37 2.10
N LYS A 60 -9.80 7.65 1.80
CA LYS A 60 -10.67 8.55 2.57
C LYS A 60 -12.04 7.90 2.74
N PHE A 61 -12.77 8.30 3.78
CA PHE A 61 -14.16 7.89 3.92
C PHE A 61 -15.00 8.51 2.81
N SER A 62 -15.95 7.75 2.32
CA SER A 62 -16.89 8.16 1.28
C SER A 62 -18.28 7.60 1.56
N ASN A 63 -19.28 8.22 0.97
CA ASN A 63 -20.65 7.74 0.93
C ASN A 63 -21.32 8.34 -0.32
N GLU A 64 -22.29 7.63 -0.92
CA GLU A 64 -22.98 8.04 -2.15
C GLU A 64 -23.67 9.41 -2.05
N VAL A 65 -24.10 9.82 -0.86
CA VAL A 65 -24.83 11.07 -0.62
C VAL A 65 -23.91 12.13 0.00
N ASP A 66 -23.32 11.80 1.14
CA ASP A 66 -22.45 12.67 1.91
C ASP A 66 -21.64 11.82 2.89
N VAL A 67 -20.36 12.16 3.11
CA VAL A 67 -19.49 11.43 4.03
C VAL A 67 -20.05 11.33 5.44
N GLU A 68 -20.87 12.29 5.86
CA GLU A 68 -21.55 12.28 7.15
C GLU A 68 -22.54 11.10 7.30
N PHE A 69 -22.95 10.44 6.23
CA PHE A 69 -23.76 9.22 6.31
C PHE A 69 -22.94 7.94 6.49
N ASN A 70 -21.61 8.02 6.45
CA ASN A 70 -20.77 6.89 6.75
C ASN A 70 -20.71 6.64 8.26
N GLU A 71 -21.12 5.45 8.71
CA GLU A 71 -21.24 5.12 10.15
C GLU A 71 -19.88 5.09 10.87
N VAL A 72 -18.81 4.64 10.18
CA VAL A 72 -17.46 4.62 10.78
C VAL A 72 -16.89 6.02 10.85
N TYR A 73 -17.09 6.85 9.82
CA TYR A 73 -16.69 8.25 9.82
C TYR A 73 -17.31 9.00 11.01
N LYS A 74 -18.65 8.92 11.18
CA LYS A 74 -19.34 9.54 12.32
C LYS A 74 -18.74 9.12 13.67
N ALA A 75 -18.51 7.83 13.82
CA ALA A 75 -17.93 7.29 15.05
C ALA A 75 -16.50 7.82 15.29
N VAL A 76 -15.69 7.92 14.25
CA VAL A 76 -14.33 8.44 14.34
C VAL A 76 -14.34 9.95 14.68
N VAL A 77 -15.24 10.73 14.06
CA VAL A 77 -15.46 12.16 14.43
C VAL A 77 -15.76 12.28 15.92
N GLU A 78 -16.69 11.47 16.43
CA GLU A 78 -17.07 11.49 17.87
C GLU A 78 -15.87 11.19 18.79
N ILE A 79 -14.96 10.27 18.39
CA ILE A 79 -13.75 9.95 19.16
C ILE A 79 -12.75 11.12 19.14
N PHE A 80 -12.52 11.73 17.97
CA PHE A 80 -11.58 12.87 17.87
C PHE A 80 -12.08 14.11 18.60
N GLU A 81 -13.39 14.36 18.59
CA GLU A 81 -13.99 15.48 19.32
C GLU A 81 -14.00 15.28 20.84
N ASP A 82 -14.19 14.04 21.29
CA ASP A 82 -14.20 13.68 22.70
C ASP A 82 -13.61 12.27 22.93
N PRO A 83 -12.28 12.15 23.14
CA PRO A 83 -11.63 10.86 23.37
C PRO A 83 -12.16 10.08 24.57
N SER A 84 -12.83 10.73 25.54
CA SER A 84 -13.44 10.03 26.67
C SER A 84 -14.59 9.11 26.24
N LYS A 85 -15.20 9.35 25.10
CA LYS A 85 -16.25 8.53 24.50
C LYS A 85 -15.71 7.34 23.70
N ALA A 86 -14.39 7.20 23.52
CA ALA A 86 -13.80 6.18 22.67
C ALA A 86 -14.34 4.77 22.94
N HIS A 87 -14.50 4.37 24.21
CA HIS A 87 -15.06 3.06 24.55
C HIS A 87 -16.55 2.92 24.21
N ALA A 88 -17.36 3.92 24.46
CA ALA A 88 -18.79 3.89 24.12
C ALA A 88 -18.98 3.83 22.60
N THR A 89 -18.20 4.62 21.88
CA THR A 89 -18.24 4.70 20.41
C THR A 89 -17.64 3.45 19.75
N SER A 90 -16.64 2.80 20.38
CA SER A 90 -16.09 1.52 19.89
C SER A 90 -17.16 0.42 19.78
N LYS A 91 -18.17 0.44 20.66
CA LYS A 91 -19.31 -0.49 20.59
C LYS A 91 -20.16 -0.25 19.33
N LYS A 92 -20.35 1.02 18.93
CA LYS A 92 -21.07 1.38 17.69
C LYS A 92 -20.32 0.85 16.46
N ILE A 93 -19.00 1.11 16.39
CA ILE A 93 -18.14 0.61 15.29
C ILE A 93 -18.21 -0.92 15.21
N THR A 94 -18.10 -1.60 16.35
CA THR A 94 -18.10 -3.07 16.40
C THR A 94 -19.47 -3.65 16.03
N THR A 95 -20.56 -2.99 16.41
CA THR A 95 -21.91 -3.39 16.03
C THR A 95 -22.12 -3.25 14.52
N HIS A 96 -21.68 -2.12 13.94
CA HIS A 96 -21.73 -1.93 12.50
C HIS A 96 -20.90 -3.00 11.75
N LEU A 97 -19.69 -3.32 12.24
CA LEU A 97 -18.89 -4.42 11.69
C LEU A 97 -19.61 -5.77 11.72
N TYR A 98 -20.32 -6.06 12.81
CA TYR A 98 -21.11 -7.27 12.93
C TYR A 98 -22.28 -7.30 11.94
N GLU A 99 -22.95 -6.17 11.72
CA GLU A 99 -24.03 -6.06 10.76
C GLU A 99 -23.56 -6.31 9.32
N GLN A 100 -22.34 -5.91 8.99
CA GLN A 100 -21.71 -6.17 7.70
C GLN A 100 -21.17 -7.61 7.57
N SER A 101 -21.12 -8.38 8.67
CA SER A 101 -20.57 -9.75 8.68
C SER A 101 -21.58 -10.81 8.18
N ASN A 102 -22.14 -10.58 6.99
CA ASN A 102 -23.24 -11.36 6.41
C ASN A 102 -22.85 -12.44 5.40
N HIS A 103 -21.53 -12.62 5.13
CA HIS A 103 -21.07 -13.60 4.13
C HIS A 103 -20.44 -14.83 4.82
N PRO A 104 -20.69 -16.07 4.35
CA PRO A 104 -20.19 -17.31 5.00
C PRO A 104 -18.68 -17.39 5.18
N HIS A 105 -17.90 -16.71 4.31
CA HIS A 105 -16.44 -16.72 4.37
C HIS A 105 -15.86 -15.70 5.35
N ILE A 106 -16.64 -14.75 5.85
CA ILE A 106 -16.19 -13.80 6.85
C ILE A 106 -15.94 -14.56 8.15
N LYS A 107 -14.74 -14.41 8.71
CA LYS A 107 -14.34 -15.08 9.93
C LYS A 107 -14.75 -14.27 11.16
N SER A 108 -15.10 -14.96 12.23
CA SER A 108 -15.17 -14.37 13.57
C SER A 108 -13.78 -13.93 14.02
N GLY A 109 -13.73 -12.97 14.96
CA GLY A 109 -12.43 -12.49 15.45
C GLY A 109 -12.53 -11.44 16.53
N GLU A 110 -11.42 -11.22 17.19
CA GLU A 110 -11.24 -10.16 18.18
C GLU A 110 -11.05 -8.81 17.44
N VAL A 111 -11.76 -7.78 17.93
CA VAL A 111 -11.76 -6.43 17.37
C VAL A 111 -11.18 -5.47 18.38
N TYR A 112 -10.21 -4.68 17.94
CA TYR A 112 -9.54 -3.66 18.75
C TYR A 112 -9.87 -2.29 18.18
N ILE A 113 -10.41 -1.41 19.00
CA ILE A 113 -10.56 0.01 18.69
C ILE A 113 -9.60 0.77 19.60
N VAL A 114 -8.66 1.46 19.00
CA VAL A 114 -7.51 2.04 19.69
C VAL A 114 -7.41 3.52 19.38
N PHE A 115 -7.28 4.35 20.40
CA PHE A 115 -6.95 5.76 20.23
C PHE A 115 -5.46 5.96 20.45
N PHE A 116 -4.81 6.59 19.48
CA PHE A 116 -3.37 6.89 19.48
C PHE A 116 -3.11 8.38 19.52
N SER A 117 -2.12 8.78 20.29
CA SER A 117 -1.48 10.09 20.21
C SER A 117 -0.08 10.02 19.57
N ASP A 118 0.50 11.17 19.31
CA ASP A 118 1.88 11.34 18.84
C ASP A 118 2.25 10.59 17.53
N MET A 119 1.28 10.24 16.71
CA MET A 119 1.56 9.74 15.37
C MET A 119 2.14 10.84 14.48
N VAL A 120 3.02 10.49 13.55
CA VAL A 120 3.60 11.48 12.63
C VAL A 120 3.30 11.07 11.20
N ILE A 121 2.59 11.93 10.48
CA ILE A 121 2.30 11.82 9.06
C ILE A 121 2.66 13.14 8.37
N ASP A 122 3.40 13.06 7.26
CA ASP A 122 3.87 14.21 6.49
C ASP A 122 4.56 15.29 7.37
N ASN A 123 5.40 14.81 8.31
CA ASN A 123 6.14 15.61 9.30
C ASN A 123 5.27 16.38 10.29
N LYS A 124 3.97 16.09 10.39
CA LYS A 124 3.05 16.68 11.37
C LYS A 124 2.66 15.63 12.40
N LYS A 125 2.67 16.01 13.67
CA LYS A 125 2.08 15.21 14.75
C LYS A 125 0.57 15.23 14.62
N THR A 126 -0.06 14.07 14.83
CA THR A 126 -1.49 13.89 14.76
C THR A 126 -1.94 12.77 15.70
N GLU A 127 -3.21 12.78 16.04
CA GLU A 127 -3.90 11.66 16.66
C GLU A 127 -4.38 10.67 15.59
N ALA A 128 -4.70 9.44 15.99
CA ALA A 128 -5.32 8.48 15.10
C ALA A 128 -6.26 7.52 15.85
N VAL A 129 -7.28 7.06 15.12
CA VAL A 129 -8.12 5.93 15.54
C VAL A 129 -7.70 4.70 14.75
N GLY A 130 -7.31 3.66 15.47
CA GLY A 130 -7.03 2.33 14.91
C GLY A 130 -8.21 1.39 15.06
N ILE A 131 -8.58 0.70 13.99
CA ILE A 131 -9.59 -0.35 13.98
C ILE A 131 -8.91 -1.61 13.46
N PHE A 132 -8.75 -2.63 14.32
CA PHE A 132 -8.03 -3.86 13.97
C PHE A 132 -8.88 -5.08 14.23
N LYS A 133 -8.71 -6.12 13.43
CA LYS A 133 -9.38 -7.40 13.59
C LYS A 133 -8.42 -8.56 13.43
N SER A 134 -8.41 -9.46 14.41
CA SER A 134 -7.66 -10.71 14.42
C SER A 134 -8.61 -11.87 14.15
N GLU A 135 -8.42 -12.61 13.08
CA GLU A 135 -9.34 -13.66 12.63
C GLU A 135 -8.76 -15.07 12.78
N LEU A 136 -7.44 -15.20 12.65
CA LEU A 136 -6.75 -16.48 12.62
C LEU A 136 -6.12 -16.80 13.97
N LYS A 137 -6.53 -17.93 14.54
CA LYS A 137 -5.86 -18.51 15.71
C LYS A 137 -4.91 -19.62 15.28
N HIS A 138 -3.77 -19.66 15.92
CA HIS A 138 -2.73 -20.65 15.70
C HIS A 138 -2.52 -21.48 16.96
N ASP A 139 -2.28 -22.76 16.80
CA ASP A 139 -1.85 -23.61 17.90
C ASP A 139 -0.38 -23.33 18.23
N PHE A 140 -0.04 -23.23 19.50
CA PHE A 140 1.33 -23.14 19.99
C PHE A 140 1.56 -24.07 21.17
N LEU A 141 2.80 -24.48 21.38
CA LEU A 141 3.19 -25.33 22.49
C LEU A 141 3.63 -24.48 23.67
N GLN A 142 3.02 -24.75 24.84
CA GLN A 142 3.42 -24.18 26.12
C GLN A 142 4.02 -25.30 26.95
N PHE A 143 5.15 -25.04 27.62
CA PHE A 143 5.80 -25.99 28.51
C PHE A 143 5.55 -25.56 29.95
N GLU A 144 5.14 -26.49 30.78
CA GLU A 144 4.90 -26.27 32.21
C GLU A 144 5.65 -27.32 33.04
N GLU A 145 6.29 -26.87 34.13
CA GLU A 145 6.87 -27.79 35.11
C GLU A 145 5.78 -28.31 36.06
N ARG A 146 5.60 -29.64 36.09
CA ARG A 146 4.64 -30.28 36.97
C ARG A 146 5.28 -31.55 37.57
N ASN A 147 5.30 -31.63 38.90
CA ASN A 147 5.79 -32.84 39.63
C ASN A 147 7.19 -33.29 39.15
N GLN A 148 8.14 -32.37 39.02
CA GLN A 148 9.51 -32.61 38.54
C GLN A 148 9.60 -33.16 37.10
N ASN A 149 8.55 -33.07 36.32
CA ASN A 149 8.51 -33.37 34.90
C ASN A 149 8.19 -32.11 34.10
N LEU A 150 8.53 -32.12 32.80
CA LEU A 150 8.16 -31.08 31.84
C LEU A 150 6.99 -31.57 31.01
N ASP A 151 5.82 -30.97 31.17
CA ASP A 151 4.61 -31.27 30.43
C ASP A 151 4.49 -30.33 29.21
N ILE A 152 3.89 -30.82 28.13
CA ILE A 152 3.62 -30.08 26.91
C ILE A 152 2.11 -29.85 26.79
N LEU A 153 1.71 -28.60 26.69
CA LEU A 153 0.33 -28.20 26.47
C LEU A 153 0.14 -27.54 25.10
N ILE A 154 -0.96 -27.84 24.46
CA ILE A 154 -1.39 -27.12 23.25
C ILE A 154 -2.28 -25.96 23.67
N ARG A 155 -1.95 -24.75 23.23
CA ARG A 155 -2.73 -23.54 23.44
C ARG A 155 -3.07 -22.89 22.10
N GLN A 156 -4.14 -22.12 22.05
CA GLN A 156 -4.50 -21.32 20.89
C GLN A 156 -4.30 -19.84 21.17
N GLY A 157 -3.74 -19.14 20.23
CA GLY A 157 -3.48 -17.71 20.34
C GLY A 157 -3.36 -17.04 18.98
N ILE A 158 -3.21 -15.73 18.99
CA ILE A 158 -3.04 -14.90 17.80
C ILE A 158 -1.55 -14.79 17.49
N ASN A 159 -1.20 -14.92 16.22
CA ASN A 159 0.16 -14.68 15.74
C ASN A 159 0.42 -13.17 15.64
N THR A 160 1.17 -12.62 16.57
CA THR A 160 1.51 -11.19 16.61
C THR A 160 2.39 -10.72 15.45
N ASN A 161 2.88 -11.62 14.62
CA ASN A 161 3.61 -11.26 13.40
C ASN A 161 2.71 -10.99 12.20
N LYS A 162 1.41 -11.29 12.29
CA LYS A 162 0.48 -11.14 11.18
C LYS A 162 -0.87 -10.61 11.64
N LEU A 163 -1.17 -9.36 11.31
CA LEU A 163 -2.50 -8.79 11.48
C LEU A 163 -3.38 -9.17 10.27
N ASP A 164 -4.61 -9.60 10.52
CA ASP A 164 -5.53 -9.99 9.45
C ASP A 164 -6.13 -8.76 8.76
N LYS A 165 -6.73 -7.84 9.53
CA LYS A 165 -7.33 -6.60 9.02
C LYS A 165 -6.97 -5.42 9.91
N GLY A 166 -6.72 -4.28 9.31
CA GLY A 166 -6.39 -3.06 10.05
C GLY A 166 -6.75 -1.79 9.29
N CYS A 167 -7.14 -0.77 10.04
CA CYS A 167 -7.41 0.55 9.56
C CYS A 167 -6.80 1.55 10.54
N LEU A 168 -6.11 2.57 10.02
CA LEU A 168 -5.62 3.73 10.77
C LEU A 168 -6.23 4.98 10.16
N VAL A 169 -7.04 5.68 10.93
CA VAL A 169 -7.66 6.96 10.55
C VAL A 169 -6.89 8.07 11.25
N PHE A 170 -6.29 8.96 10.49
CA PHE A 170 -5.53 10.10 11.01
C PHE A 170 -6.43 11.32 11.17
N ASN A 171 -6.27 12.07 12.26
CA ASN A 171 -7.00 13.32 12.49
C ASN A 171 -6.48 14.45 11.60
N GLN A 172 -6.63 14.26 10.29
CA GLN A 172 -6.26 15.20 9.23
C GLN A 172 -7.31 15.14 8.12
N ASP A 173 -7.56 16.28 7.49
CA ASP A 173 -8.46 16.42 6.33
C ASP A 173 -9.89 15.92 6.61
N LYS A 174 -10.45 16.32 7.78
CA LYS A 174 -11.78 15.91 8.26
C LYS A 174 -12.86 16.10 7.20
N GLU A 175 -12.94 17.31 6.64
CA GLU A 175 -13.97 17.70 5.68
C GLU A 175 -13.91 16.90 4.36
N GLU A 176 -12.74 16.32 4.04
CA GLU A 176 -12.52 15.50 2.86
C GLU A 176 -12.70 13.99 3.13
N GLY A 177 -13.05 13.61 4.37
CA GLY A 177 -13.26 12.23 4.78
C GLY A 177 -12.07 11.58 5.49
N TYR A 178 -11.20 12.37 6.11
CA TYR A 178 -9.96 11.97 6.78
C TYR A 178 -8.97 11.23 5.86
N LYS A 179 -7.71 11.27 6.26
CA LYS A 179 -6.65 10.46 5.65
C LYS A 179 -6.60 9.08 6.33
N VAL A 180 -6.75 8.01 5.55
CA VAL A 180 -6.92 6.66 6.08
C VAL A 180 -5.92 5.70 5.45
N LEU A 181 -5.30 4.83 6.26
CA LEU A 181 -4.58 3.66 5.78
C LEU A 181 -5.35 2.39 6.12
N SER A 182 -5.43 1.45 5.20
CA SER A 182 -6.07 0.18 5.43
C SER A 182 -5.25 -1.00 4.92
N VAL A 183 -5.28 -2.10 5.66
CA VAL A 183 -4.66 -3.37 5.30
C VAL A 183 -5.65 -4.51 5.46
N ASP A 184 -5.67 -5.40 4.47
CA ASP A 184 -6.36 -6.68 4.51
C ASP A 184 -5.41 -7.75 3.99
N SER A 185 -5.08 -8.71 4.86
CA SER A 185 -4.19 -9.83 4.51
C SER A 185 -4.93 -10.96 3.79
N ASN A 186 -6.27 -10.97 3.88
CA ASN A 186 -7.14 -11.97 3.31
C ASN A 186 -7.83 -11.41 2.06
N ARG A 187 -7.15 -11.42 0.92
CA ARG A 187 -7.58 -10.80 -0.35
C ARG A 187 -8.99 -11.16 -0.85
N TYR A 188 -9.58 -12.24 -0.33
CA TYR A 188 -10.92 -12.69 -0.72
C TYR A 188 -12.07 -11.82 -0.20
N ASP A 189 -11.83 -11.02 0.85
CA ASP A 189 -12.84 -10.24 1.55
C ASP A 189 -12.58 -8.72 1.52
N ALA A 190 -11.71 -8.25 0.61
CA ALA A 190 -11.32 -6.83 0.54
C ALA A 190 -12.55 -5.91 0.40
N LYS A 191 -13.54 -6.33 -0.42
CA LYS A 191 -14.79 -5.59 -0.60
C LYS A 191 -15.59 -5.43 0.70
N TYR A 192 -15.71 -6.48 1.49
CA TYR A 192 -16.38 -6.44 2.78
C TYR A 192 -15.72 -5.45 3.74
N TRP A 193 -14.38 -5.48 3.85
CA TRP A 193 -13.66 -4.64 4.79
C TRP A 193 -13.58 -3.19 4.34
N LEU A 194 -13.18 -2.96 3.08
CA LEU A 194 -12.95 -1.61 2.57
C LEU A 194 -14.25 -0.89 2.19
N GLU A 195 -15.13 -1.57 1.44
CA GLU A 195 -16.33 -0.93 0.89
C GLU A 195 -17.51 -1.01 1.87
N ASN A 196 -17.91 -2.24 2.29
CA ASN A 196 -19.14 -2.41 3.04
C ASN A 196 -19.04 -1.93 4.48
N PHE A 197 -17.90 -2.23 5.17
CA PHE A 197 -17.73 -1.85 6.57
C PHE A 197 -17.16 -0.44 6.70
N LEU A 198 -16.00 -0.17 6.11
CA LEU A 198 -15.35 1.13 6.27
C LEU A 198 -15.93 2.21 5.34
N GLY A 199 -16.44 1.84 4.17
CA GLY A 199 -16.90 2.80 3.16
C GLY A 199 -15.77 3.71 2.69
N LEU A 200 -14.65 3.10 2.28
CA LEU A 200 -13.46 3.80 1.85
C LEU A 200 -13.33 3.82 0.33
N GLU A 201 -12.90 4.95 -0.19
CA GLU A 201 -12.44 5.10 -1.56
C GLU A 201 -10.95 5.53 -1.59
N PRO A 202 -10.21 5.25 -2.67
CA PRO A 202 -8.84 5.71 -2.81
C PRO A 202 -8.75 7.23 -2.71
N LEU A 203 -7.77 7.73 -1.95
CA LEU A 203 -7.42 9.15 -1.95
C LEU A 203 -6.63 9.45 -3.24
N THR A 204 -7.26 10.17 -4.16
CA THR A 204 -6.69 10.53 -5.47
C THR A 204 -5.86 11.80 -5.38
N ASP A 205 -4.76 11.73 -4.62
CA ASP A 205 -3.78 12.79 -4.46
C ASP A 205 -2.63 12.69 -5.49
N GLU A 206 -1.68 13.62 -5.43
CA GLU A 206 -0.49 13.62 -6.27
C GLU A 206 0.33 12.31 -6.14
N ASN A 207 0.35 11.71 -4.96
CA ASN A 207 1.05 10.44 -4.72
C ASN A 207 0.35 9.26 -5.43
N PHE A 208 -0.98 9.24 -5.41
CA PHE A 208 -1.79 8.26 -6.11
C PHE A 208 -1.54 8.33 -7.63
N TYR A 209 -1.67 9.53 -8.22
CA TYR A 209 -1.48 9.68 -9.67
C TYR A 209 -0.04 9.41 -10.10
N THR A 210 0.96 9.88 -9.36
CA THR A 210 2.37 9.61 -9.67
C THR A 210 2.67 8.11 -9.68
N LYS A 211 2.23 7.37 -8.66
CA LYS A 211 2.42 5.91 -8.59
C LYS A 211 1.72 5.18 -9.74
N ASN A 212 0.47 5.50 -9.95
CA ASN A 212 -0.34 4.82 -10.94
C ASN A 212 0.14 5.08 -12.37
N TYR A 213 0.55 6.32 -12.65
CA TYR A 213 1.11 6.67 -13.95
C TYR A 213 2.46 5.97 -14.22
N LEU A 214 3.36 5.94 -13.24
CA LEU A 214 4.62 5.19 -13.35
C LEU A 214 4.40 3.69 -13.52
N LYS A 215 3.42 3.12 -12.84
CA LYS A 215 3.04 1.71 -13.01
C LYS A 215 2.40 1.44 -14.38
N PHE A 216 1.60 2.36 -14.86
CA PHE A 216 1.05 2.32 -16.22
C PHE A 216 2.17 2.35 -17.25
N CYS A 217 3.15 3.28 -17.12
CA CYS A 217 4.33 3.33 -17.99
C CYS A 217 5.12 2.03 -17.98
N GLN A 218 5.29 1.41 -16.82
CA GLN A 218 5.98 0.12 -16.70
C GLN A 218 5.29 -1.02 -17.46
N ASN A 219 3.95 -1.05 -17.42
CA ASN A 219 3.20 -2.06 -18.18
C ASN A 219 3.16 -1.71 -19.68
N PHE A 220 3.04 -0.44 -20.07
CA PHE A 220 3.17 -0.02 -21.45
C PHE A 220 4.55 -0.40 -22.03
N ALA A 221 5.63 -0.17 -21.28
CA ALA A 221 6.97 -0.57 -21.69
C ALA A 221 7.06 -2.07 -21.98
N LYS A 222 6.45 -2.88 -21.13
CA LYS A 222 6.45 -4.34 -21.26
C LYS A 222 5.53 -4.86 -22.34
N ASP A 223 4.34 -4.29 -22.45
CA ASP A 223 3.26 -4.83 -23.31
C ASP A 223 3.34 -4.28 -24.74
N VAL A 224 3.94 -3.11 -24.94
CA VAL A 224 4.00 -2.41 -26.25
C VAL A 224 5.43 -2.16 -26.70
N VAL A 225 6.27 -1.48 -25.91
CA VAL A 225 7.63 -1.13 -26.33
C VAL A 225 8.50 -2.36 -26.55
N LEU A 226 8.50 -3.30 -25.60
CA LEU A 226 9.30 -4.53 -25.70
C LEU A 226 8.96 -5.38 -26.94
N PRO A 227 7.69 -5.64 -27.28
CA PRO A 227 7.35 -6.36 -28.51
C PRO A 227 7.58 -5.59 -29.81
N ALA A 228 7.39 -4.26 -29.81
CA ALA A 228 7.57 -3.41 -30.98
C ALA A 228 9.04 -3.15 -31.33
N GLU A 229 9.88 -3.08 -30.31
CA GLU A 229 11.30 -2.76 -30.44
C GLU A 229 12.18 -3.85 -29.80
N ASP A 230 12.71 -3.64 -28.61
CA ASP A 230 13.48 -4.65 -27.89
C ASP A 230 13.63 -4.33 -26.38
N LYS A 231 14.37 -5.22 -25.67
CA LYS A 231 14.61 -5.07 -24.23
C LYS A 231 15.43 -3.84 -23.86
N GLN A 232 16.30 -3.40 -24.74
CA GLN A 232 17.08 -2.16 -24.51
C GLN A 232 16.14 -0.95 -24.55
N GLN A 233 15.27 -0.87 -25.52
CA GLN A 233 14.31 0.23 -25.65
C GLN A 233 13.26 0.24 -24.53
N GLU A 234 12.80 -0.94 -24.08
CA GLU A 234 11.95 -1.03 -22.86
C GLU A 234 12.63 -0.37 -21.65
N VAL A 235 13.91 -0.69 -21.42
CA VAL A 235 14.68 -0.13 -20.30
C VAL A 235 14.93 1.38 -20.49
N LEU A 236 15.26 1.82 -21.67
CA LEU A 236 15.49 3.24 -21.99
C LEU A 236 14.22 4.07 -21.86
N PHE A 237 13.07 3.56 -22.33
CA PHE A 237 11.78 4.19 -22.13
C PHE A 237 11.49 4.40 -20.64
N MET A 238 11.67 3.36 -19.82
CA MET A 238 11.45 3.48 -18.37
C MET A 238 12.39 4.47 -17.72
N ASN A 239 13.66 4.53 -18.15
CA ASN A 239 14.61 5.52 -17.67
C ASN A 239 14.17 6.96 -18.00
N ARG A 240 13.75 7.21 -19.26
CA ARG A 240 13.21 8.50 -19.69
C ARG A 240 11.97 8.87 -18.88
N ALA A 241 11.02 7.94 -18.75
CA ALA A 241 9.80 8.16 -17.97
C ALA A 241 10.09 8.56 -16.51
N VAL A 242 10.89 7.77 -15.79
CA VAL A 242 11.23 8.09 -14.41
C VAL A 242 12.05 9.37 -14.26
N ASN A 243 12.93 9.68 -15.21
CA ASN A 243 13.68 10.93 -15.21
C ASN A 243 12.78 12.14 -15.46
N HIS A 244 11.77 12.04 -16.33
CA HIS A 244 10.78 13.09 -16.53
C HIS A 244 10.06 13.40 -15.20
N PHE A 245 9.55 12.37 -14.51
CA PHE A 245 8.93 12.53 -13.20
C PHE A 245 9.88 13.05 -12.12
N ALA A 246 11.18 12.77 -12.20
CA ALA A 246 12.15 13.21 -11.20
C ALA A 246 12.63 14.66 -11.41
N LYS A 247 12.48 15.21 -12.62
CA LYS A 247 12.95 16.55 -12.96
C LYS A 247 11.87 17.64 -12.88
N ASN A 248 10.60 17.23 -12.91
CA ASN A 248 9.46 18.13 -12.96
C ASN A 248 8.66 18.08 -11.66
N ASP A 249 8.10 19.20 -11.24
CA ASP A 249 7.21 19.29 -10.08
C ASP A 249 5.76 18.97 -10.45
N ALA A 250 5.40 19.12 -11.73
CA ALA A 250 4.08 18.79 -12.27
C ALA A 250 4.20 17.91 -13.54
N PHE A 251 3.28 16.98 -13.66
CA PHE A 251 3.13 16.16 -14.85
C PHE A 251 2.19 16.85 -15.84
N GLU A 252 2.59 16.89 -17.09
CA GLU A 252 1.77 17.27 -18.24
C GLU A 252 1.97 16.23 -19.34
N GLU A 253 0.90 15.57 -19.77
CA GLU A 253 0.97 14.44 -20.72
C GLU A 253 1.59 14.81 -22.05
N SER A 254 1.33 16.02 -22.57
CA SER A 254 1.91 16.49 -23.82
C SER A 254 3.43 16.63 -23.73
N SER A 255 3.94 17.21 -22.63
CA SER A 255 5.37 17.32 -22.36
C SER A 255 6.02 15.95 -22.16
N PHE A 256 5.36 15.08 -21.39
CA PHE A 256 5.80 13.71 -21.17
C PHE A 256 5.96 12.94 -22.48
N LEU A 257 4.96 12.97 -23.35
CA LEU A 257 5.03 12.28 -24.63
C LEU A 257 6.15 12.80 -25.53
N ASN A 258 6.37 14.11 -25.56
CA ASN A 258 7.43 14.71 -26.37
C ASN A 258 8.84 14.40 -25.84
N GLU A 259 9.02 14.29 -24.52
CA GLU A 259 10.33 14.05 -23.91
C GLU A 259 10.69 12.56 -23.78
N VAL A 260 9.68 11.71 -23.63
CA VAL A 260 9.88 10.29 -23.29
C VAL A 260 9.78 9.37 -24.51
N MET A 261 8.91 9.73 -25.49
CA MET A 261 8.73 8.93 -26.69
C MET A 261 9.80 9.31 -27.72
N GLU A 262 10.83 8.50 -27.84
CA GLU A 262 11.87 8.66 -28.85
C GLU A 262 11.35 8.30 -30.24
N ASN A 263 10.56 7.22 -30.31
CA ASN A 263 9.85 6.82 -31.52
C ASN A 263 8.45 7.45 -31.56
N PRO A 264 8.18 8.43 -32.45
CA PRO A 264 6.88 9.08 -32.55
C PRO A 264 5.73 8.12 -32.90
N GLU A 265 6.02 6.97 -33.51
CA GLU A 265 5.02 5.96 -33.86
C GLU A 265 4.40 5.30 -32.63
N LEU A 266 5.09 5.34 -31.49
CA LEU A 266 4.57 4.84 -30.21
C LEU A 266 3.60 5.81 -29.54
N ILE A 267 3.50 7.07 -29.96
CA ILE A 267 2.58 8.04 -29.34
C ILE A 267 1.10 7.64 -29.55
N PRO A 268 0.64 7.28 -30.74
CA PRO A 268 -0.71 6.75 -30.94
C PRO A 268 -0.97 5.48 -30.14
N GLU A 269 0.01 4.58 -30.08
CA GLU A 269 -0.09 3.33 -29.30
C GLU A 269 -0.21 3.61 -27.79
N PHE A 270 0.52 4.57 -27.26
CA PHE A 270 0.41 5.00 -25.86
C PHE A 270 -0.99 5.55 -25.55
N LYS A 271 -1.52 6.41 -26.42
CA LYS A 271 -2.86 6.96 -26.25
C LYS A 271 -3.94 5.87 -26.32
N HIS A 272 -3.81 4.94 -27.27
CA HIS A 272 -4.71 3.80 -27.37
C HIS A 272 -4.64 2.90 -26.13
N TYR A 273 -3.44 2.57 -25.67
CA TYR A 273 -3.19 1.79 -24.46
C TYR A 273 -3.76 2.48 -23.22
N LYS A 274 -3.67 3.82 -23.15
CA LYS A 274 -4.26 4.61 -22.07
C LYS A 274 -5.78 4.52 -22.06
N VAL A 275 -6.44 4.58 -23.21
CA VAL A 275 -7.90 4.39 -23.31
C VAL A 275 -8.31 2.99 -22.84
N GLU A 276 -7.55 1.96 -23.22
CA GLU A 276 -7.88 0.57 -22.87
C GLU A 276 -7.53 0.19 -21.44
N LYS A 277 -6.35 0.58 -20.96
CA LYS A 277 -5.81 0.15 -19.65
C LYS A 277 -5.85 1.23 -18.58
N GLY A 278 -6.01 2.51 -18.95
CA GLY A 278 -6.08 3.65 -18.03
C GLY A 278 -7.09 3.50 -16.90
N PRO A 279 -8.32 2.97 -17.17
CA PRO A 279 -9.31 2.74 -16.10
C PRO A 279 -8.80 1.86 -14.97
N LYS A 280 -7.94 0.88 -15.26
CA LYS A 280 -7.30 0.02 -14.24
C LYS A 280 -6.41 0.79 -13.28
N TYR A 281 -5.91 1.94 -13.69
CA TYR A 281 -5.01 2.82 -12.92
C TYR A 281 -5.69 4.11 -12.50
N SER A 282 -6.96 4.33 -12.88
CA SER A 282 -7.73 5.56 -12.65
C SER A 282 -7.01 6.80 -13.22
N ILE A 283 -6.46 6.68 -14.44
CA ILE A 283 -5.73 7.74 -15.15
C ILE A 283 -6.24 8.02 -16.57
N GLU A 284 -7.34 7.42 -16.96
CA GLU A 284 -7.91 7.53 -18.31
C GLU A 284 -8.13 8.98 -18.76
N ASP A 285 -8.66 9.81 -17.86
CA ASP A 285 -8.96 11.22 -18.10
C ASP A 285 -7.92 12.18 -17.50
N VAL A 286 -6.82 11.65 -16.95
CA VAL A 286 -5.80 12.43 -16.23
C VAL A 286 -4.71 12.86 -17.21
N SER A 287 -4.61 14.16 -17.47
CA SER A 287 -3.59 14.74 -18.35
C SER A 287 -2.57 15.62 -17.61
N ASN A 288 -2.87 16.04 -16.37
CA ASN A 288 -1.98 16.85 -15.54
C ASN A 288 -2.22 16.56 -14.04
N PHE A 289 -1.18 16.66 -13.24
CA PHE A 289 -1.20 16.56 -11.77
C PHE A 289 0.15 16.96 -11.19
N ASP A 290 0.20 17.31 -9.91
CA ASP A 290 1.45 17.58 -9.19
C ASP A 290 2.19 16.27 -8.92
N ILE A 291 3.52 16.27 -9.06
CA ILE A 291 4.35 15.07 -8.91
C ILE A 291 4.79 14.88 -7.47
N ALA A 292 4.47 13.74 -6.90
CA ALA A 292 4.94 13.34 -5.58
C ALA A 292 6.37 12.77 -5.63
N ASN A 293 7.37 13.54 -5.23
CA ASN A 293 8.79 13.15 -5.23
C ASN A 293 9.09 11.84 -4.49
N LYS A 294 8.35 11.55 -3.42
CA LYS A 294 8.45 10.29 -2.68
C LYS A 294 8.04 9.10 -3.55
N ALA A 295 6.92 9.20 -4.26
CA ALA A 295 6.44 8.14 -5.14
C ALA A 295 7.44 7.84 -6.25
N VAL A 296 8.07 8.86 -6.82
CA VAL A 296 9.15 8.72 -7.82
C VAL A 296 10.36 8.00 -7.23
N SER A 297 10.80 8.39 -6.03
CA SER A 297 11.93 7.75 -5.34
C SER A 297 11.67 6.28 -5.04
N ASP A 298 10.46 5.95 -4.60
CA ASP A 298 10.08 4.57 -4.30
C ASP A 298 9.93 3.71 -5.56
N ALA A 299 9.40 4.28 -6.65
CA ALA A 299 9.36 3.63 -7.95
C ALA A 299 10.78 3.33 -8.48
N ARG A 300 11.70 4.31 -8.35
CA ARG A 300 13.11 4.17 -8.76
C ARG A 300 13.82 2.98 -8.11
N LYS A 301 13.54 2.71 -6.83
CA LYS A 301 14.12 1.56 -6.10
C LYS A 301 13.59 0.21 -6.60
N LYS A 302 12.39 0.17 -7.17
CA LYS A 302 11.69 -1.06 -7.59
C LYS A 302 11.89 -1.40 -9.06
N ILE A 303 12.10 -0.40 -9.89
CA ILE A 303 12.33 -0.59 -11.31
C ILE A 303 13.72 -1.19 -11.53
N LYS A 304 13.75 -2.36 -12.14
CA LYS A 304 15.00 -3.07 -12.46
C LYS A 304 15.39 -2.76 -13.90
N ASN A 305 16.44 -1.99 -14.06
CA ASN A 305 17.02 -1.66 -15.37
C ASN A 305 18.09 -2.71 -15.74
N VAL A 306 17.67 -3.95 -15.93
CA VAL A 306 18.57 -5.07 -16.19
C VAL A 306 18.11 -5.81 -17.44
N ILE A 307 19.05 -6.00 -18.35
CA ILE A 307 18.93 -6.91 -19.49
C ILE A 307 19.59 -8.24 -19.07
N ASN A 308 18.80 -9.29 -19.02
CA ASN A 308 19.30 -10.64 -18.76
C ASN A 308 19.53 -11.34 -20.10
N LEU A 309 20.73 -11.87 -20.31
CA LEU A 309 21.07 -12.66 -21.48
C LEU A 309 20.98 -14.16 -21.15
N ASP A 310 20.72 -14.98 -22.15
CA ASP A 310 20.68 -16.44 -22.07
C ASP A 310 22.03 -17.07 -21.68
N THR A 311 23.10 -16.31 -21.84
CA THR A 311 24.49 -16.65 -21.44
C THR A 311 24.78 -16.43 -19.96
N ASN A 312 23.77 -16.16 -19.10
CA ASN A 312 23.91 -15.79 -17.69
C ASN A 312 24.67 -14.46 -17.45
N ILE A 313 24.77 -13.62 -18.47
CA ILE A 313 25.30 -12.27 -18.36
C ILE A 313 24.15 -11.31 -18.12
N GLN A 314 24.34 -10.34 -17.23
CA GLN A 314 23.39 -9.27 -16.95
C GLN A 314 24.03 -7.92 -17.28
N ILE A 315 23.33 -7.11 -18.04
CA ILE A 315 23.69 -5.71 -18.31
C ILE A 315 22.78 -4.85 -17.46
N LYS A 316 23.34 -4.22 -16.43
CA LYS A 316 22.60 -3.30 -15.55
C LYS A 316 22.83 -1.88 -16.04
N MET A 317 21.72 -1.23 -16.42
CA MET A 317 21.71 0.18 -16.82
C MET A 317 20.99 1.00 -15.75
N ASP A 318 21.74 1.51 -14.77
CA ASP A 318 21.17 2.41 -13.76
C ASP A 318 20.65 3.68 -14.44
N PHE A 319 19.76 4.43 -13.75
CA PHE A 319 19.12 5.66 -14.25
C PHE A 319 20.14 6.77 -14.55
N ILE A 320 21.00 6.51 -15.51
CA ILE A 320 21.92 7.47 -16.08
C ILE A 320 21.12 8.30 -17.08
N ASN A 321 21.62 9.47 -17.43
CA ASN A 321 21.08 10.25 -18.54
C ASN A 321 20.84 9.31 -19.74
N PRO A 322 19.60 9.22 -20.30
CA PRO A 322 19.28 8.33 -21.42
C PRO A 322 20.24 8.49 -22.61
N GLU A 323 20.63 9.71 -22.95
CA GLU A 323 21.62 10.02 -23.98
C GLU A 323 22.98 9.33 -23.74
N SER A 324 23.32 9.07 -22.45
CA SER A 324 24.54 8.35 -22.11
C SER A 324 24.44 6.85 -22.35
N ALA A 325 23.25 6.26 -22.11
CA ALA A 325 23.04 4.82 -22.30
C ALA A 325 23.09 4.45 -23.78
N GLU A 326 22.51 5.24 -24.66
CA GLU A 326 22.56 5.04 -26.12
C GLU A 326 23.99 5.22 -26.66
N LYS A 327 24.72 6.16 -26.11
CA LYS A 327 26.11 6.43 -26.50
C LYS A 327 27.09 5.33 -26.07
N PHE A 328 26.81 4.64 -24.96
CA PHE A 328 27.74 3.69 -24.36
C PHE A 328 27.34 2.21 -24.53
N VAL A 329 26.12 1.92 -25.01
CA VAL A 329 25.65 0.55 -25.20
C VAL A 329 25.00 0.40 -26.58
N GLU A 330 25.65 -0.35 -27.44
CA GLU A 330 25.13 -0.67 -28.77
C GLU A 330 24.73 -2.14 -28.84
N LYS A 331 23.62 -2.44 -29.52
CA LYS A 331 23.19 -3.80 -29.83
C LYS A 331 23.36 -4.06 -31.33
N GLY A 332 23.88 -5.20 -31.69
CA GLY A 332 24.07 -5.59 -33.08
C GLY A 332 23.89 -7.07 -33.31
N TRP A 333 23.97 -7.47 -34.58
CA TRP A 333 23.95 -8.86 -35.02
C TRP A 333 25.30 -9.20 -35.67
N ASP A 334 25.92 -10.30 -35.25
CA ASP A 334 27.17 -10.82 -35.79
C ASP A 334 26.85 -11.91 -36.80
N GLU A 335 27.04 -11.64 -38.08
CA GLU A 335 26.77 -12.55 -39.17
C GLU A 335 27.64 -13.83 -39.14
N GLU A 336 28.88 -13.69 -38.67
CA GLU A 336 29.82 -14.83 -38.63
C GLU A 336 29.45 -15.81 -37.53
N ARG A 337 29.07 -15.26 -36.35
CA ARG A 337 28.70 -16.07 -35.15
C ARG A 337 27.23 -16.43 -35.11
N GLN A 338 26.39 -15.79 -35.96
CA GLN A 338 24.92 -15.93 -35.93
C GLN A 338 24.34 -15.67 -34.55
N MET A 339 24.82 -14.60 -33.90
CA MET A 339 24.46 -14.21 -32.54
C MET A 339 24.28 -12.71 -32.43
N TYR A 340 23.38 -12.30 -31.53
CA TYR A 340 23.31 -10.91 -31.11
C TYR A 340 24.47 -10.60 -30.15
N TYR A 341 24.92 -9.34 -30.16
CA TYR A 341 25.91 -8.83 -29.22
C TYR A 341 25.49 -7.49 -28.64
N TYR A 342 26.01 -7.18 -27.44
CA TYR A 342 26.05 -5.84 -26.88
C TYR A 342 27.49 -5.37 -26.82
N LEU A 343 27.73 -4.19 -27.39
CA LEU A 343 29.02 -3.50 -27.33
C LEU A 343 28.93 -2.38 -26.29
N VAL A 344 29.77 -2.42 -25.27
CA VAL A 344 29.76 -1.49 -24.15
C VAL A 344 31.02 -0.64 -24.18
N TYR A 345 30.86 0.67 -24.33
CA TYR A 345 31.92 1.64 -24.28
C TYR A 345 32.05 2.23 -22.87
N PHE A 346 33.25 2.41 -22.39
CA PHE A 346 33.51 3.00 -21.08
C PHE A 346 34.81 3.81 -21.07
N ASN A 347 34.88 4.84 -20.21
CA ASN A 347 36.07 5.69 -20.10
C ASN A 347 37.10 5.14 -19.09
N LYS A 348 36.63 4.50 -18.01
CA LYS A 348 37.47 4.03 -16.91
C LYS A 348 36.77 2.94 -16.11
N GLU A 349 37.48 1.85 -15.84
CA GLU A 349 37.02 0.86 -14.87
C GLU A 349 37.06 1.42 -13.45
N GLN A 350 35.95 1.23 -12.71
CA GLN A 350 35.91 1.52 -11.29
C GLN A 350 36.45 0.32 -10.52
N LYS A 351 37.45 0.52 -9.70
CA LYS A 351 37.88 -0.50 -8.72
C LYS A 351 36.80 -0.56 -7.62
N SER A 352 36.17 -1.71 -7.45
CA SER A 352 35.25 -2.02 -6.36
C SER A 352 35.96 -1.94 -4.99
#